data_7347e4961c0fb9af46decb4f6e2f1c57
#
_entry.id   7347e4961c0fb9af46decb4f6e2f1c57
#
_cell.length_a   1.000
_cell.length_b   1.000
_cell.length_c   1.000
_cell.angle_alpha   90.00
_cell.angle_beta   90.00
_cell.angle_gamma   90.00
#
_symmetry.space_group_name_H-M   'P 1'
#
loop_
_entity.id
_entity.type
_entity.pdbx_description
1 polymer ?
#
loop_
_entity_poly.entity_id
_entity_poly.type
_entity_poly.pdbx_seq_one_letter_code
_entity_poly.pdbx_strand_id
1 'polypeptide(L)'
;MKTNMRKADVKKQIVALALAAVFALPGAALAADTKFPLTPNSGSMEFDHLKRQYEIPNFRIGGKYNLDADPETWRNGGEGGTTLESLGAAPLKVAYIAVGTPRRNDRGEIINAVIVNTFYSGDSTNMYNFWYDGQPGNGFSGGAVVGPGKAIDTNRYYVVFLDALGLWGTSKPSDGLGRKFPSYSYFDMVQTNYRLLRDHLKIAQVEVATGVSMGATQSWVWGVMYSPSGFVKAIMPIGGTTASDGDDPIGAWTFLLAQSAIESDPKWRATNGNYYHLPVDQHPKQGLQFMWSRLQLTGFTFPVRSATPWDRIEREVFYWEPKGNQSAAWIARVKNEDPVDFWYRNDSGFNYNINKDLKRIKARTLVVHVDTDMWLIVDNARKSAKAVDGAVFASFSDPTAHYAVFKAPNVLKDTIKSFVDNTFTTSLPGIAGASSGGGGAQAAVEKPAGLAK
;
A
#
# COMPACT_ATOMS: atom_id res chain seq x y z
N MET A 1 36.96 -66.20 -6.20
CA MET A 1 35.85 -65.76 -5.34
C MET A 1 35.40 -64.40 -5.75
N LYS A 2 34.28 -64.26 -6.47
CA LYS A 2 33.70 -62.98 -6.88
C LYS A 2 32.54 -62.67 -5.90
N THR A 3 32.74 -61.70 -5.04
CA THR A 3 31.71 -61.22 -4.11
C THR A 3 30.76 -60.32 -4.85
N ASN A 4 29.54 -60.78 -5.08
CA ASN A 4 28.44 -59.97 -5.57
C ASN A 4 27.92 -59.06 -4.43
N MET A 5 28.33 -57.79 -4.42
CA MET A 5 27.63 -56.79 -3.60
C MET A 5 26.24 -56.56 -4.15
N ARG A 6 25.23 -56.72 -3.29
CA ARG A 6 23.81 -56.53 -3.65
C ARG A 6 23.55 -55.01 -3.95
N LYS A 7 22.81 -54.75 -5.02
CA LYS A 7 22.43 -53.37 -5.43
C LYS A 7 21.79 -52.51 -4.31
N ALA A 8 21.27 -53.19 -3.27
CA ALA A 8 20.71 -52.49 -2.11
C ALA A 8 21.74 -51.83 -1.20
N ASP A 9 22.95 -52.38 -1.11
CA ASP A 9 24.01 -51.84 -0.26
C ASP A 9 24.70 -50.60 -0.88
N VAL A 10 24.76 -50.59 -2.22
CA VAL A 10 25.26 -49.42 -2.97
C VAL A 10 24.33 -48.19 -2.83
N LYS A 11 23.01 -48.43 -2.85
CA LYS A 11 22.06 -47.33 -2.63
C LYS A 11 22.11 -46.77 -1.20
N LYS A 12 22.30 -47.63 -0.20
CA LYS A 12 22.47 -47.19 1.20
C LYS A 12 23.76 -46.37 1.42
N GLN A 13 24.85 -46.77 0.78
CA GLN A 13 26.12 -46.04 0.85
C GLN A 13 26.07 -44.69 0.10
N ILE A 14 25.38 -44.61 -1.05
CA ILE A 14 25.18 -43.37 -1.78
C ILE A 14 24.27 -42.42 -1.00
N VAL A 15 23.22 -42.90 -0.34
CA VAL A 15 22.36 -42.10 0.51
C VAL A 15 23.07 -41.63 1.77
N ALA A 16 23.92 -42.48 2.37
CA ALA A 16 24.75 -42.06 3.53
C ALA A 16 25.82 -41.05 3.18
N LEU A 17 26.46 -41.14 1.99
CA LEU A 17 27.39 -40.15 1.51
C LEU A 17 26.71 -38.81 1.09
N ALA A 18 25.48 -38.89 0.52
CA ALA A 18 24.73 -37.67 0.21
C ALA A 18 24.23 -36.94 1.47
N LEU A 19 23.83 -37.70 2.52
CA LEU A 19 23.49 -37.09 3.82
C LEU A 19 24.73 -36.55 4.57
N ALA A 20 25.88 -37.19 4.47
CA ALA A 20 27.13 -36.68 5.08
C ALA A 20 27.68 -35.43 4.38
N ALA A 21 27.46 -35.30 3.05
CA ALA A 21 27.83 -34.08 2.31
C ALA A 21 26.94 -32.88 2.60
N VAL A 22 25.68 -33.09 3.04
CA VAL A 22 24.78 -32.00 3.45
C VAL A 22 25.10 -31.46 4.85
N PHE A 23 25.77 -32.28 5.70
CA PHE A 23 26.19 -31.86 7.05
C PHE A 23 27.62 -31.29 7.15
N ALA A 24 28.36 -31.24 6.03
CA ALA A 24 29.71 -30.76 5.99
C ALA A 24 29.90 -29.37 5.34
N LEU A 25 28.81 -28.60 5.24
CA LEU A 25 28.92 -27.15 4.92
C LEU A 25 29.32 -26.41 6.20
N PRO A 26 30.32 -25.50 6.14
CA PRO A 26 30.82 -24.82 7.33
C PRO A 26 29.66 -24.00 7.96
N GLY A 27 29.38 -24.24 9.24
CA GLY A 27 28.33 -23.61 10.02
C GLY A 27 28.45 -22.07 10.19
N ALA A 28 29.38 -21.43 9.49
CA ALA A 28 29.56 -19.98 9.48
C ALA A 28 28.62 -19.26 8.47
N ALA A 29 28.21 -19.93 7.38
CA ALA A 29 27.32 -19.32 6.38
C ALA A 29 25.84 -19.32 6.81
N LEU A 30 25.41 -20.35 7.56
CA LEU A 30 24.03 -20.46 8.07
C LEU A 30 23.73 -19.50 9.23
N ALA A 31 24.73 -19.09 10.00
CA ALA A 31 24.53 -18.18 11.12
C ALA A 31 24.34 -16.71 10.72
N ALA A 32 24.76 -16.33 9.49
CA ALA A 32 24.56 -14.98 8.96
C ALA A 32 23.15 -14.77 8.42
N ASP A 33 22.49 -15.83 7.93
CA ASP A 33 21.16 -15.77 7.30
C ASP A 33 19.99 -15.84 8.27
N THR A 34 20.23 -16.12 9.55
CA THR A 34 19.17 -16.28 10.55
C THR A 34 18.78 -14.99 11.27
N LYS A 35 19.51 -13.89 11.09
CA LYS A 35 19.23 -12.64 11.81
C LYS A 35 18.04 -11.86 11.28
N PHE A 36 17.75 -11.98 10.00
CA PHE A 36 16.63 -11.27 9.36
C PHE A 36 15.90 -12.24 8.45
N PRO A 37 14.63 -12.51 8.70
CA PRO A 37 13.86 -13.38 7.82
C PRO A 37 13.78 -12.73 6.44
N LEU A 38 14.00 -13.52 5.40
CA LEU A 38 13.73 -13.09 4.03
C LEU A 38 12.21 -12.97 3.86
N THR A 39 11.70 -11.75 4.01
CA THR A 39 10.31 -11.48 3.64
C THR A 39 10.20 -11.38 2.13
N PRO A 40 9.07 -11.81 1.52
CA PRO A 40 8.85 -11.65 0.08
C PRO A 40 9.03 -10.19 -0.35
N ASN A 41 9.57 -9.99 -1.55
CA ASN A 41 9.69 -8.66 -2.14
C ASN A 41 8.39 -8.15 -2.75
N SER A 42 7.32 -8.95 -2.71
CA SER A 42 6.02 -8.57 -3.27
C SER A 42 4.84 -9.13 -2.49
N GLY A 43 3.73 -8.40 -2.50
CA GLY A 43 2.47 -8.81 -1.89
C GLY A 43 1.67 -9.83 -2.71
N SER A 44 1.92 -9.92 -4.03
CA SER A 44 1.39 -10.95 -4.94
C SER A 44 2.56 -11.56 -5.71
N MET A 45 3.14 -12.63 -5.14
CA MET A 45 4.40 -13.23 -5.61
C MET A 45 4.37 -13.69 -7.06
N GLU A 46 3.23 -14.04 -7.61
CA GLU A 46 3.04 -14.39 -9.02
C GLU A 46 3.43 -13.28 -9.99
N PHE A 47 3.35 -12.02 -9.56
CA PHE A 47 3.69 -10.84 -10.35
C PHE A 47 5.05 -10.23 -9.99
N ASP A 48 5.84 -10.88 -9.14
CA ASP A 48 7.15 -10.38 -8.69
C ASP A 48 8.11 -10.13 -9.87
N HIS A 49 8.01 -10.96 -10.92
CA HIS A 49 8.80 -10.83 -12.14
C HIS A 49 8.55 -9.52 -12.92
N LEU A 50 7.43 -8.82 -12.68
CA LEU A 50 7.08 -7.54 -13.28
C LEU A 50 7.66 -6.36 -12.51
N LYS A 51 7.97 -6.57 -11.23
CA LYS A 51 8.43 -5.52 -10.33
C LYS A 51 9.84 -5.07 -10.71
N ARG A 52 10.05 -3.76 -10.72
CA ARG A 52 11.33 -3.11 -10.94
C ARG A 52 11.70 -2.27 -9.74
N GLN A 53 12.99 -2.11 -9.50
CA GLN A 53 13.52 -1.35 -8.37
C GLN A 53 14.41 -0.20 -8.84
N TYR A 54 14.47 0.85 -8.05
CA TYR A 54 15.34 1.99 -8.23
C TYR A 54 15.98 2.36 -6.89
N GLU A 55 17.28 2.57 -6.88
CA GLU A 55 18.05 2.99 -5.70
C GLU A 55 18.16 4.50 -5.63
N ILE A 56 17.97 5.06 -4.44
CA ILE A 56 18.06 6.50 -4.16
C ILE A 56 19.17 6.70 -3.12
N PRO A 57 20.38 7.04 -3.54
CA PRO A 57 21.46 7.26 -2.60
C PRO A 57 21.26 8.53 -1.78
N ASN A 58 21.76 8.52 -0.56
CA ASN A 58 21.76 9.63 0.38
C ASN A 58 20.39 10.23 0.66
N PHE A 59 19.32 9.42 0.62
CA PHE A 59 17.98 9.88 0.95
C PHE A 59 17.78 9.91 2.47
N ARG A 60 17.34 11.06 2.99
CA ARG A 60 17.05 11.27 4.41
C ARG A 60 15.61 10.91 4.73
N ILE A 61 15.43 9.87 5.53
CA ILE A 61 14.14 9.37 6.01
C ILE A 61 13.79 10.04 7.34
N GLY A 62 12.53 10.36 7.58
CA GLY A 62 11.99 10.87 8.84
C GLY A 62 12.28 12.35 9.10
N GLY A 63 12.71 13.09 8.10
CA GLY A 63 12.96 14.51 8.22
C GLY A 63 11.69 15.37 8.11
N LYS A 64 11.84 16.66 8.40
CA LYS A 64 10.77 17.66 8.28
C LYS A 64 10.73 18.25 6.88
N TYR A 65 9.53 18.34 6.31
CA TYR A 65 9.28 18.96 5.01
C TYR A 65 8.71 20.36 5.19
N ASN A 66 9.48 21.38 4.80
CA ASN A 66 8.98 22.76 4.75
C ASN A 66 8.29 22.97 3.39
N LEU A 67 6.98 22.84 3.37
CA LEU A 67 6.19 22.94 2.14
C LEU A 67 6.18 24.35 1.52
N ASP A 68 6.58 25.39 2.26
CA ASP A 68 6.69 26.75 1.76
C ASP A 68 8.04 27.03 1.08
N ALA A 69 9.02 26.13 1.28
CA ALA A 69 10.30 26.19 0.61
C ALA A 69 10.25 25.60 -0.81
N ASP A 70 11.26 25.93 -1.61
CA ASP A 70 11.46 25.30 -2.92
C ASP A 70 11.55 23.77 -2.74
N PRO A 71 10.78 22.95 -3.48
CA PRO A 71 10.84 21.49 -3.46
C PRO A 71 12.24 20.89 -3.62
N GLU A 72 13.15 21.58 -4.29
CA GLU A 72 14.54 21.12 -4.42
C GLU A 72 15.29 21.10 -3.09
N THR A 73 14.88 21.89 -2.08
CA THR A 73 15.53 21.91 -0.75
C THR A 73 15.35 20.60 0.00
N TRP A 74 14.26 19.87 -0.25
CA TRP A 74 13.97 18.57 0.33
C TRP A 74 13.93 17.44 -0.71
N ARG A 75 14.59 17.65 -1.86
CA ARG A 75 14.71 16.63 -2.90
C ARG A 75 15.28 15.30 -2.37
N ASN A 76 16.28 15.34 -1.51
CA ASN A 76 16.90 14.18 -0.88
C ASN A 76 16.29 13.86 0.50
N GLY A 77 14.99 14.08 0.68
CA GLY A 77 14.28 13.88 1.95
C GLY A 77 14.29 15.10 2.86
N GLY A 78 13.46 15.08 3.89
CA GLY A 78 13.26 16.19 4.82
C GLY A 78 14.50 16.57 5.61
N GLU A 79 14.49 17.78 6.17
CA GLU A 79 15.57 18.28 7.03
C GLU A 79 15.65 17.47 8.34
N GLY A 80 16.86 17.16 8.78
CA GLY A 80 17.12 16.41 10.00
C GLY A 80 16.83 14.89 9.89
N GLY A 81 16.45 14.40 8.72
CA GLY A 81 16.25 12.96 8.50
C GLY A 81 17.57 12.18 8.44
N THR A 82 17.48 10.85 8.52
CA THR A 82 18.61 9.91 8.57
C THR A 82 18.70 9.11 7.28
N THR A 83 19.90 8.95 6.74
CA THR A 83 20.13 8.10 5.56
C THR A 83 20.39 6.66 6.00
N LEU A 84 20.00 5.67 5.18
CA LEU A 84 20.28 4.26 5.48
C LEU A 84 21.78 3.97 5.47
N GLU A 85 22.53 4.64 4.59
CA GLU A 85 23.98 4.50 4.48
C GLU A 85 24.71 4.97 5.76
N SER A 86 24.21 6.02 6.43
CA SER A 86 24.78 6.47 7.71
C SER A 86 24.59 5.45 8.84
N LEU A 87 23.66 4.50 8.67
CA LEU A 87 23.42 3.38 9.56
C LEU A 87 24.13 2.10 9.12
N GLY A 88 24.95 2.16 8.06
CA GLY A 88 25.69 1.02 7.52
C GLY A 88 24.85 0.11 6.60
N ALA A 89 23.68 0.55 6.15
CA ALA A 89 22.86 -0.20 5.21
C ALA A 89 23.10 0.26 3.75
N ALA A 90 22.56 -0.50 2.80
CA ALA A 90 22.55 -0.14 1.38
C ALA A 90 21.68 1.12 1.14
N PRO A 91 21.85 1.84 0.01
CA PRO A 91 20.98 2.93 -0.38
C PRO A 91 19.51 2.56 -0.36
N LEU A 92 18.66 3.56 -0.12
CA LEU A 92 17.21 3.36 -0.12
C LEU A 92 16.73 2.83 -1.48
N LYS A 93 15.90 1.79 -1.46
CA LYS A 93 15.22 1.23 -2.64
C LYS A 93 13.75 1.55 -2.64
N VAL A 94 13.22 1.86 -3.82
CA VAL A 94 11.78 1.92 -4.11
C VAL A 94 11.45 0.98 -5.26
N ALA A 95 10.21 0.50 -5.33
CA ALA A 95 9.81 -0.45 -6.34
C ALA A 95 8.50 -0.02 -7.03
N TYR A 96 8.28 -0.53 -8.26
CA TYR A 96 7.13 -0.18 -9.07
C TYR A 96 6.86 -1.24 -10.14
N ILE A 97 5.63 -1.19 -10.69
CA ILE A 97 5.25 -1.84 -11.96
C ILE A 97 4.70 -0.76 -12.88
N ALA A 98 5.03 -0.81 -14.18
CA ALA A 98 4.52 0.14 -15.15
C ALA A 98 3.91 -0.56 -16.37
N VAL A 99 2.80 -0.02 -16.85
CA VAL A 99 2.06 -0.53 -18.02
C VAL A 99 1.61 0.63 -18.93
N GLY A 100 1.25 0.32 -20.15
CA GLY A 100 0.81 1.30 -21.15
C GLY A 100 1.97 1.97 -21.88
N THR A 101 1.64 2.92 -22.76
CA THR A 101 2.61 3.55 -23.66
C THR A 101 2.95 4.97 -23.19
N PRO A 102 4.22 5.26 -22.88
CA PRO A 102 4.63 6.60 -22.50
C PRO A 102 4.60 7.54 -23.71
N ARG A 103 3.90 8.67 -23.57
CA ARG A 103 3.98 9.79 -24.49
C ARG A 103 5.05 10.77 -23.99
N ARG A 104 5.96 11.15 -24.90
CA ARG A 104 7.10 12.00 -24.53
C ARG A 104 7.01 13.38 -25.15
N ASN A 105 7.53 14.39 -24.47
CA ASN A 105 7.78 15.72 -25.00
C ASN A 105 9.10 15.76 -25.81
N ASP A 106 9.42 16.92 -26.37
CA ASP A 106 10.64 17.14 -27.18
C ASP A 106 11.95 16.92 -26.38
N ARG A 107 11.90 16.93 -25.05
CA ARG A 107 13.02 16.61 -24.18
C ARG A 107 13.11 15.13 -23.80
N GLY A 108 12.24 14.29 -24.39
CA GLY A 108 12.16 12.86 -24.11
C GLY A 108 11.51 12.51 -22.76
N GLU A 109 10.92 13.47 -22.06
CA GLU A 109 10.26 13.26 -20.78
C GLU A 109 8.81 12.80 -20.95
N ILE A 110 8.35 11.90 -20.08
CA ILE A 110 6.98 11.36 -20.10
C ILE A 110 6.00 12.42 -19.58
N ILE A 111 4.91 12.65 -20.32
CA ILE A 111 3.91 13.68 -20.03
C ILE A 111 2.48 13.14 -19.84
N ASN A 112 2.26 11.84 -19.87
CA ASN A 112 0.95 11.20 -19.74
C ASN A 112 0.89 10.16 -18.63
N ALA A 113 1.65 10.36 -17.54
CA ALA A 113 1.69 9.41 -16.46
C ALA A 113 0.44 9.49 -15.57
N VAL A 114 -0.11 8.32 -15.22
CA VAL A 114 -1.04 8.13 -14.10
C VAL A 114 -0.32 7.29 -13.04
N ILE A 115 -0.32 7.73 -11.79
CA ILE A 115 0.30 6.98 -10.71
C ILE A 115 -0.76 6.39 -9.79
N VAL A 116 -0.53 5.13 -9.38
CA VAL A 116 -1.41 4.37 -8.49
C VAL A 116 -0.62 4.00 -7.24
N ASN A 117 -0.91 4.67 -6.14
CA ASN A 117 -0.28 4.42 -4.86
C ASN A 117 -0.89 3.19 -4.20
N THR A 118 -0.09 2.43 -3.46
CA THR A 118 -0.54 1.21 -2.80
C THR A 118 -1.21 1.46 -1.46
N PHE A 119 -1.99 0.49 -0.99
CA PHE A 119 -2.68 0.48 0.29
C PHE A 119 -1.78 -0.02 1.44
N TYR A 120 -2.29 0.01 2.67
CA TYR A 120 -1.56 -0.23 3.93
C TYR A 120 -0.64 -1.46 3.92
N SER A 121 -1.14 -2.62 3.52
CA SER A 121 -0.41 -3.89 3.51
C SER A 121 -0.02 -4.38 2.10
N GLY A 122 -0.31 -3.59 1.08
CA GLY A 122 -0.09 -3.97 -0.31
C GLY A 122 1.14 -3.32 -0.93
N ASP A 123 1.30 -3.60 -2.20
CA ASP A 123 2.36 -3.09 -3.06
C ASP A 123 1.89 -2.97 -4.52
N SER A 124 2.80 -2.65 -5.42
CA SER A 124 2.52 -2.53 -6.84
C SER A 124 1.98 -3.83 -7.46
N THR A 125 2.42 -5.01 -6.98
CA THR A 125 1.91 -6.29 -7.48
C THR A 125 0.47 -6.56 -7.08
N ASN A 126 0.08 -6.16 -5.86
CA ASN A 126 -1.30 -6.24 -5.42
C ASN A 126 -2.21 -5.31 -6.22
N MET A 127 -1.78 -4.05 -6.40
CA MET A 127 -2.58 -3.08 -7.17
C MET A 127 -2.66 -3.47 -8.65
N TYR A 128 -1.58 -4.03 -9.22
CA TYR A 128 -1.58 -4.59 -10.56
C TYR A 128 -2.60 -5.73 -10.68
N ASN A 129 -2.56 -6.69 -9.78
CA ASN A 129 -3.52 -7.80 -9.74
C ASN A 129 -4.97 -7.32 -9.60
N PHE A 130 -5.21 -6.30 -8.77
CA PHE A 130 -6.57 -5.83 -8.51
C PHE A 130 -7.15 -4.98 -9.66
N TRP A 131 -6.33 -4.21 -10.33
CA TRP A 131 -6.81 -3.17 -11.24
C TRP A 131 -6.41 -3.33 -12.70
N TYR A 132 -5.43 -4.17 -13.05
CA TYR A 132 -5.00 -4.30 -14.44
C TYR A 132 -5.91 -5.24 -15.25
N ASP A 133 -6.13 -4.88 -16.53
CA ASP A 133 -6.94 -5.68 -17.45
C ASP A 133 -6.27 -7.02 -17.80
N GLY A 134 -7.11 -8.06 -17.94
CA GLY A 134 -6.65 -9.40 -18.28
C GLY A 134 -6.19 -10.25 -17.09
N GLN A 135 -6.19 -9.70 -15.87
CA GLN A 135 -5.95 -10.52 -14.69
C GLN A 135 -7.26 -11.17 -14.23
N PRO A 136 -7.20 -12.40 -13.67
CA PRO A 136 -8.38 -13.03 -13.09
C PRO A 136 -8.98 -12.09 -12.05
N GLY A 137 -10.22 -11.68 -12.24
CA GLY A 137 -10.90 -10.78 -11.33
C GLY A 137 -10.88 -11.33 -9.93
N ASN A 138 -10.15 -10.70 -9.01
CA ASN A 138 -10.36 -11.01 -7.62
C ASN A 138 -11.68 -10.36 -7.20
N GLY A 139 -12.42 -11.03 -6.33
CA GLY A 139 -13.74 -10.59 -5.87
C GLY A 139 -13.75 -9.23 -5.16
N PHE A 140 -12.58 -8.61 -4.92
CA PHE A 140 -12.47 -7.32 -4.27
C PHE A 140 -12.65 -6.14 -5.21
N SER A 141 -12.08 -6.18 -6.42
CA SER A 141 -12.13 -5.02 -7.33
C SER A 141 -13.42 -4.92 -8.16
N GLY A 142 -14.12 -6.03 -8.33
CA GLY A 142 -15.27 -6.09 -9.23
C GLY A 142 -14.90 -6.03 -10.72
N GLY A 143 -13.61 -6.15 -11.05
CA GLY A 143 -13.09 -6.19 -12.41
C GLY A 143 -11.91 -5.23 -12.66
N ALA A 144 -11.35 -5.29 -13.85
CA ALA A 144 -10.22 -4.46 -14.25
C ALA A 144 -10.61 -2.98 -14.42
N VAL A 145 -9.78 -2.10 -13.88
CA VAL A 145 -9.93 -0.64 -13.89
C VAL A 145 -8.92 0.00 -14.81
N VAL A 146 -7.73 -0.57 -14.88
CA VAL A 146 -6.61 -0.17 -15.72
C VAL A 146 -6.48 -1.14 -16.88
N GLY A 147 -6.28 -0.65 -18.08
CA GLY A 147 -6.13 -1.47 -19.30
C GLY A 147 -6.65 -0.76 -20.53
N PRO A 148 -6.51 -1.37 -21.71
CA PRO A 148 -7.02 -0.80 -22.96
C PRO A 148 -8.53 -0.53 -22.90
N GLY A 149 -8.93 0.73 -23.09
CA GLY A 149 -10.33 1.16 -23.06
C GLY A 149 -11.00 1.15 -21.67
N LYS A 150 -10.28 0.86 -20.59
CA LYS A 150 -10.80 0.88 -19.22
C LYS A 150 -10.94 2.31 -18.68
N ALA A 151 -11.38 2.45 -17.42
CA ALA A 151 -11.51 3.77 -16.79
C ALA A 151 -10.17 4.54 -16.77
N ILE A 152 -9.06 3.82 -16.57
CA ILE A 152 -7.69 4.32 -16.78
C ILE A 152 -7.11 3.60 -17.99
N ASP A 153 -7.24 4.24 -19.14
CA ASP A 153 -6.96 3.64 -20.46
C ASP A 153 -5.46 3.63 -20.77
N THR A 154 -4.86 2.45 -20.83
CA THR A 154 -3.43 2.27 -21.12
C THR A 154 -3.05 2.58 -22.58
N ASN A 155 -4.01 2.75 -23.50
CA ASN A 155 -3.75 3.31 -24.84
C ASN A 155 -3.43 4.82 -24.77
N ARG A 156 -3.86 5.51 -23.72
CA ARG A 156 -3.71 6.95 -23.52
C ARG A 156 -2.71 7.32 -22.45
N TYR A 157 -2.59 6.49 -21.43
CA TYR A 157 -1.81 6.77 -20.22
C TYR A 157 -0.71 5.74 -19.99
N TYR A 158 0.41 6.22 -19.51
CA TYR A 158 1.47 5.41 -18.91
C TYR A 158 1.18 5.29 -17.43
N VAL A 159 0.76 4.10 -16.99
CA VAL A 159 0.31 3.86 -15.60
C VAL A 159 1.44 3.25 -14.80
N VAL A 160 1.76 3.86 -13.66
CA VAL A 160 2.81 3.41 -12.75
C VAL A 160 2.18 3.06 -11.39
N PHE A 161 2.21 1.78 -11.05
CA PHE A 161 1.86 1.27 -9.73
C PHE A 161 3.08 1.40 -8.82
N LEU A 162 2.95 2.10 -7.71
CA LEU A 162 4.04 2.49 -6.82
C LEU A 162 4.00 1.69 -5.52
N ASP A 163 5.15 1.18 -5.09
CA ASP A 163 5.31 0.66 -3.74
C ASP A 163 5.48 1.82 -2.74
N ALA A 164 5.07 1.60 -1.50
CA ALA A 164 5.28 2.54 -0.42
C ALA A 164 6.44 2.11 0.47
N LEU A 165 7.35 3.04 0.79
CA LEU A 165 8.50 2.82 1.69
C LEU A 165 8.10 2.02 2.94
N GLY A 166 8.94 1.10 3.35
CA GLY A 166 8.85 0.36 4.60
C GLY A 166 8.18 -1.01 4.50
N LEU A 167 7.83 -1.49 3.29
CA LEU A 167 7.23 -2.81 3.10
C LEU A 167 7.60 -3.40 1.72
N TRP A 168 7.60 -4.74 1.61
CA TRP A 168 7.77 -5.51 0.37
C TRP A 168 9.05 -5.16 -0.41
N GLY A 169 8.92 -4.72 -1.67
CA GLY A 169 10.03 -4.45 -2.59
C GLY A 169 10.80 -3.16 -2.35
N THR A 170 10.41 -2.36 -1.36
CA THR A 170 11.14 -1.16 -0.93
C THR A 170 12.09 -1.48 0.22
N SER A 171 12.98 -0.54 0.57
CA SER A 171 13.72 -0.63 1.82
C SER A 171 12.76 -0.65 3.01
N LYS A 172 13.02 -1.56 3.95
CA LYS A 172 12.16 -1.81 5.12
C LYS A 172 12.97 -2.21 6.35
N PRO A 173 12.42 -2.11 7.55
CA PRO A 173 13.11 -2.48 8.79
C PRO A 173 13.70 -3.88 8.78
N SER A 174 12.96 -4.88 8.27
CA SER A 174 13.39 -6.28 8.21
C SER A 174 14.55 -6.56 7.24
N ASP A 175 15.00 -5.57 6.45
CA ASP A 175 16.17 -5.71 5.56
C ASP A 175 17.52 -5.64 6.30
N GLY A 176 17.52 -5.50 7.63
CA GLY A 176 18.76 -5.58 8.41
C GLY A 176 18.88 -4.55 9.54
N LEU A 177 18.10 -3.48 9.52
CA LEU A 177 18.15 -2.46 10.56
C LEU A 177 17.22 -2.72 11.74
N GLY A 178 16.11 -3.46 11.53
CA GLY A 178 15.13 -3.72 12.58
C GLY A 178 14.64 -2.42 13.24
N ARG A 179 14.70 -2.36 14.57
CA ARG A 179 14.32 -1.17 15.34
C ARG A 179 15.25 0.05 15.18
N LYS A 180 16.34 -0.07 14.43
CA LYS A 180 17.22 1.05 14.07
C LYS A 180 16.80 1.71 12.73
N PHE A 181 15.83 1.15 12.04
CA PHE A 181 15.31 1.77 10.82
C PHE A 181 14.71 3.15 11.18
N PRO A 182 14.93 4.20 10.39
CA PRO A 182 14.36 5.52 10.67
C PRO A 182 12.82 5.48 10.59
N SER A 183 12.13 6.11 11.55
CA SER A 183 10.69 6.35 11.42
C SER A 183 10.44 7.20 10.18
N TYR A 184 9.47 6.79 9.37
CA TYR A 184 9.12 7.44 8.11
C TYR A 184 7.68 7.92 8.12
N SER A 185 7.36 8.83 7.22
CA SER A 185 6.05 9.45 7.08
C SER A 185 5.47 9.25 5.68
N TYR A 186 4.21 9.62 5.47
CA TYR A 186 3.62 9.69 4.12
C TYR A 186 4.34 10.70 3.22
N PHE A 187 4.97 11.72 3.78
CA PHE A 187 5.82 12.64 3.01
C PHE A 187 7.06 11.92 2.45
N ASP A 188 7.70 11.07 3.25
CA ASP A 188 8.84 10.27 2.79
C ASP A 188 8.42 9.27 1.70
N MET A 189 7.25 8.61 1.84
CA MET A 189 6.72 7.70 0.82
C MET A 189 6.50 8.42 -0.51
N VAL A 190 5.92 9.61 -0.48
CA VAL A 190 5.68 10.42 -1.68
C VAL A 190 6.98 10.95 -2.26
N GLN A 191 7.89 11.42 -1.41
CA GLN A 191 9.17 11.98 -1.86
C GLN A 191 10.08 10.93 -2.50
N THR A 192 10.14 9.73 -1.95
CA THR A 192 10.91 8.63 -2.57
C THR A 192 10.34 8.25 -3.93
N ASN A 193 9.01 8.19 -4.05
CA ASN A 193 8.33 7.93 -5.32
C ASN A 193 8.50 9.10 -6.31
N TYR A 194 8.51 10.35 -5.85
CA TYR A 194 8.84 11.49 -6.71
C TYR A 194 10.23 11.34 -7.34
N ARG A 195 11.24 10.94 -6.55
CA ARG A 195 12.59 10.66 -7.06
C ARG A 195 12.59 9.55 -8.13
N LEU A 196 11.85 8.45 -7.88
CA LEU A 196 11.66 7.40 -8.88
C LEU A 196 11.07 7.96 -10.18
N LEU A 197 9.99 8.74 -10.08
CA LEU A 197 9.30 9.28 -11.25
C LEU A 197 10.19 10.26 -12.04
N ARG A 198 10.83 11.19 -11.35
CA ARG A 198 11.63 12.25 -11.99
C ARG A 198 12.99 11.75 -12.47
N ASP A 199 13.72 11.03 -11.61
CA ASP A 199 15.12 10.74 -11.84
C ASP A 199 15.31 9.49 -12.69
N HIS A 200 14.47 8.46 -12.48
CA HIS A 200 14.57 7.19 -13.19
C HIS A 200 13.66 7.13 -14.42
N LEU A 201 12.36 7.36 -14.23
CA LEU A 201 11.38 7.23 -15.30
C LEU A 201 11.31 8.46 -16.22
N LYS A 202 11.91 9.58 -15.82
CA LYS A 202 11.89 10.85 -16.57
C LYS A 202 10.45 11.35 -16.82
N ILE A 203 9.60 11.25 -15.80
CA ILE A 203 8.22 11.77 -15.87
C ILE A 203 8.27 13.27 -15.57
N ALA A 204 7.83 14.09 -16.52
CA ALA A 204 7.72 15.54 -16.36
C ALA A 204 6.42 15.97 -15.69
N GLN A 205 5.36 15.15 -15.84
CA GLN A 205 4.01 15.49 -15.40
C GLN A 205 3.23 14.23 -15.04
N VAL A 206 2.46 14.31 -13.96
CA VAL A 206 1.49 13.30 -13.53
C VAL A 206 0.08 13.84 -13.84
N GLU A 207 -0.64 13.17 -14.73
CA GLU A 207 -2.01 13.53 -15.08
C GLU A 207 -2.98 13.27 -13.94
N VAL A 208 -2.84 12.12 -13.27
CA VAL A 208 -3.63 11.78 -12.09
C VAL A 208 -2.77 11.00 -11.09
N ALA A 209 -2.78 11.44 -9.82
CA ALA A 209 -2.27 10.65 -8.70
C ALA A 209 -3.47 10.06 -7.95
N THR A 210 -3.54 8.73 -7.89
CA THR A 210 -4.64 8.00 -7.26
C THR A 210 -4.14 6.84 -6.41
N GLY A 211 -5.04 6.21 -5.71
CA GLY A 211 -4.82 5.03 -4.88
C GLY A 211 -5.97 4.82 -3.91
N VAL A 212 -5.99 3.67 -3.26
CA VAL A 212 -7.04 3.30 -2.30
C VAL A 212 -6.49 3.29 -0.88
N SER A 213 -7.32 3.61 0.12
CA SER A 213 -6.96 3.54 1.54
C SER A 213 -5.70 4.38 1.82
N MET A 214 -4.63 3.82 2.36
CA MET A 214 -3.34 4.49 2.53
C MET A 214 -2.81 5.08 1.20
N GLY A 215 -3.10 4.46 0.05
CA GLY A 215 -2.76 5.03 -1.26
C GLY A 215 -3.52 6.31 -1.57
N ALA A 216 -4.75 6.43 -1.08
CA ALA A 216 -5.51 7.68 -1.15
C ALA A 216 -4.92 8.76 -0.22
N THR A 217 -4.48 8.37 0.97
CA THR A 217 -3.73 9.27 1.87
C THR A 217 -2.46 9.80 1.20
N GLN A 218 -1.69 8.92 0.52
CA GLN A 218 -0.56 9.36 -0.30
C GLN A 218 -0.98 10.30 -1.45
N SER A 219 -2.15 10.05 -2.08
CA SER A 219 -2.65 10.93 -3.15
C SER A 219 -2.94 12.35 -2.65
N TRP A 220 -3.45 12.51 -1.44
CA TRP A 220 -3.58 13.79 -0.78
C TRP A 220 -2.21 14.48 -0.58
N VAL A 221 -1.21 13.74 -0.12
CA VAL A 221 0.16 14.25 0.06
C VAL A 221 0.79 14.65 -1.28
N TRP A 222 0.57 13.88 -2.35
CA TRP A 222 0.95 14.28 -3.72
C TRP A 222 0.34 15.62 -4.12
N GLY A 223 -0.93 15.83 -3.78
CA GLY A 223 -1.64 17.10 -4.02
C GLY A 223 -0.98 18.27 -3.29
N VAL A 224 -0.73 18.10 -2.00
CA VAL A 224 -0.14 19.16 -1.14
C VAL A 224 1.30 19.49 -1.54
N MET A 225 2.13 18.48 -1.83
CA MET A 225 3.55 18.67 -2.17
C MET A 225 3.77 19.16 -3.60
N TYR A 226 3.04 18.62 -4.57
CA TYR A 226 3.45 18.72 -5.97
C TYR A 226 2.44 19.33 -6.93
N SER A 227 1.20 19.59 -6.48
CA SER A 227 0.26 20.32 -7.32
C SER A 227 0.57 21.83 -7.43
N PRO A 228 1.15 22.51 -6.41
CA PRO A 228 1.53 23.90 -6.55
C PRO A 228 2.56 24.16 -7.67
N SER A 229 3.49 23.23 -7.90
CA SER A 229 4.46 23.31 -9.00
C SER A 229 3.88 22.92 -10.37
N GLY A 230 2.66 22.39 -10.40
CA GLY A 230 2.02 21.86 -11.61
C GLY A 230 2.54 20.47 -12.03
N PHE A 231 3.39 19.80 -11.24
CA PHE A 231 3.84 18.46 -11.54
C PHE A 231 2.68 17.45 -11.47
N VAL A 232 1.77 17.59 -10.48
CA VAL A 232 0.54 16.80 -10.37
C VAL A 232 -0.65 17.64 -10.84
N LYS A 233 -1.34 17.21 -11.90
CA LYS A 233 -2.48 17.91 -12.51
C LYS A 233 -3.82 17.58 -11.87
N ALA A 234 -3.97 16.34 -11.40
CA ALA A 234 -5.17 15.91 -10.70
C ALA A 234 -4.83 14.91 -9.61
N ILE A 235 -5.64 14.90 -8.54
CA ILE A 235 -5.63 13.86 -7.52
C ILE A 235 -7.00 13.21 -7.41
N MET A 236 -6.99 11.89 -7.18
CA MET A 236 -8.20 11.11 -6.98
C MET A 236 -8.00 10.15 -5.80
N PRO A 237 -8.07 10.65 -4.56
CA PRO A 237 -8.02 9.81 -3.37
C PRO A 237 -9.31 8.98 -3.22
N ILE A 238 -9.17 7.66 -3.03
CA ILE A 238 -10.28 6.71 -2.89
C ILE A 238 -10.24 6.07 -1.50
N GLY A 239 -11.12 6.51 -0.59
CA GLY A 239 -11.20 5.98 0.76
C GLY A 239 -9.96 6.25 1.60
N GLY A 240 -9.45 7.48 1.57
CA GLY A 240 -8.32 7.94 2.36
C GLY A 240 -8.70 9.02 3.37
N THR A 241 -7.74 9.39 4.21
CA THR A 241 -7.88 10.48 5.19
C THR A 241 -6.79 11.53 5.01
N THR A 242 -7.03 12.73 5.53
CA THR A 242 -6.06 13.84 5.60
C THR A 242 -5.52 14.06 6.99
N ALA A 243 -6.02 13.29 7.96
CA ALA A 243 -5.55 13.30 9.34
C ALA A 243 -5.73 11.93 9.99
N SER A 244 -4.92 11.65 11.02
CA SER A 244 -5.04 10.50 11.92
C SER A 244 -4.52 10.90 13.30
N ASP A 245 -5.10 11.99 13.83
CA ASP A 245 -4.83 12.56 15.14
C ASP A 245 -6.14 13.06 15.77
N GLY A 246 -6.12 14.16 16.52
CA GLY A 246 -7.32 14.76 17.10
C GLY A 246 -8.41 15.17 16.09
N ASP A 247 -8.05 15.42 14.83
CA ASP A 247 -8.99 15.76 13.75
C ASP A 247 -9.66 14.52 13.14
N ASP A 248 -9.02 13.34 13.24
CA ASP A 248 -9.58 12.03 12.90
C ASP A 248 -9.24 10.98 13.98
N PRO A 249 -9.93 11.01 15.14
CA PRO A 249 -9.64 10.10 16.25
C PRO A 249 -9.80 8.62 15.89
N ILE A 250 -10.71 8.26 14.99
CA ILE A 250 -10.91 6.86 14.58
C ILE A 250 -9.69 6.37 13.78
N GLY A 251 -9.17 7.19 12.87
CA GLY A 251 -7.93 6.89 12.16
C GLY A 251 -6.76 6.71 13.13
N ALA A 252 -6.59 7.64 14.08
CA ALA A 252 -5.56 7.56 15.12
C ALA A 252 -5.70 6.29 15.96
N TRP A 253 -6.90 5.94 16.43
CA TRP A 253 -7.15 4.73 17.19
C TRP A 253 -6.85 3.46 16.39
N THR A 254 -7.15 3.46 15.10
CA THR A 254 -6.88 2.31 14.23
C THR A 254 -5.38 2.00 14.21
N PHE A 255 -4.53 2.99 14.01
CA PHE A 255 -3.07 2.80 14.01
C PHE A 255 -2.50 2.49 15.40
N LEU A 256 -2.93 3.22 16.43
CA LEU A 256 -2.47 3.03 17.80
C LEU A 256 -2.78 1.62 18.32
N LEU A 257 -4.00 1.15 18.11
CA LEU A 257 -4.39 -0.19 18.56
C LEU A 257 -3.73 -1.29 17.73
N ALA A 258 -3.47 -1.07 16.44
CA ALA A 258 -2.72 -2.00 15.60
C ALA A 258 -1.25 -2.12 16.07
N GLN A 259 -0.61 -1.00 16.40
CA GLN A 259 0.74 -0.97 16.95
C GLN A 259 0.78 -1.62 18.32
N SER A 260 -0.16 -1.28 19.22
CA SER A 260 -0.27 -1.86 20.56
C SER A 260 -0.51 -3.37 20.54
N ALA A 261 -1.22 -3.88 19.54
CA ALA A 261 -1.39 -5.33 19.37
C ALA A 261 -0.05 -6.04 19.13
N ILE A 262 0.81 -5.48 18.27
CA ILE A 262 2.17 -6.01 18.07
C ILE A 262 2.98 -5.92 19.36
N GLU A 263 2.94 -4.80 20.06
CA GLU A 263 3.67 -4.55 21.30
C GLU A 263 3.18 -5.41 22.46
N SER A 264 1.95 -5.91 22.39
CA SER A 264 1.39 -6.81 23.43
C SER A 264 2.00 -8.21 23.42
N ASP A 265 2.66 -8.61 22.33
CA ASP A 265 3.31 -9.92 22.22
C ASP A 265 4.42 -10.06 23.27
N PRO A 266 4.42 -11.14 24.10
CA PRO A 266 5.45 -11.34 25.10
C PRO A 266 6.87 -11.38 24.54
N LYS A 267 7.06 -11.91 23.32
CA LYS A 267 8.37 -11.97 22.64
C LYS A 267 8.83 -10.58 22.18
N TRP A 268 7.89 -9.74 21.73
CA TRP A 268 8.17 -8.34 21.43
C TRP A 268 8.63 -7.60 22.69
N ARG A 269 7.89 -7.73 23.78
CA ARG A 269 8.22 -7.06 25.06
C ARG A 269 9.58 -7.50 25.61
N ALA A 270 9.86 -8.81 25.58
CA ALA A 270 11.12 -9.35 26.06
C ALA A 270 12.35 -8.83 25.29
N THR A 271 12.17 -8.45 24.04
CA THR A 271 13.25 -8.00 23.16
C THR A 271 13.17 -6.51 22.78
N ASN A 272 12.14 -5.81 23.23
CA ASN A 272 11.80 -4.44 22.79
C ASN A 272 11.78 -4.34 21.24
N GLY A 273 11.23 -5.35 20.57
CA GLY A 273 11.17 -5.46 19.12
C GLY A 273 12.51 -5.77 18.43
N ASN A 274 13.59 -6.07 19.19
CA ASN A 274 14.90 -6.46 18.62
C ASN A 274 15.08 -7.98 18.69
N TYR A 275 14.24 -8.73 17.99
CA TYR A 275 14.15 -10.19 18.07
C TYR A 275 14.95 -10.95 17.01
N TYR A 276 15.65 -10.27 16.11
CA TYR A 276 16.35 -10.92 14.98
C TYR A 276 17.54 -11.82 15.38
N HIS A 277 18.00 -11.75 16.63
CA HIS A 277 18.96 -12.68 17.17
C HIS A 277 18.35 -14.03 17.58
N LEU A 278 17.01 -14.13 17.61
CA LEU A 278 16.27 -15.34 17.91
C LEU A 278 15.94 -16.13 16.63
N PRO A 279 15.74 -17.44 16.73
CA PRO A 279 15.17 -18.24 15.66
C PRO A 279 13.81 -17.69 15.18
N VAL A 280 13.49 -17.87 13.89
CA VAL A 280 12.29 -17.30 13.25
C VAL A 280 10.97 -17.74 13.93
N ASP A 281 10.90 -18.97 14.44
CA ASP A 281 9.76 -19.51 15.18
C ASP A 281 9.56 -18.81 16.55
N GLN A 282 10.56 -18.09 17.03
CA GLN A 282 10.50 -17.29 18.24
C GLN A 282 10.19 -15.81 17.99
N HIS A 283 9.99 -15.39 16.74
CA HIS A 283 9.60 -14.03 16.42
C HIS A 283 8.17 -13.70 16.95
N PRO A 284 7.83 -12.42 17.23
CA PRO A 284 6.57 -12.02 17.85
C PRO A 284 5.38 -12.04 16.89
N LYS A 285 5.08 -13.21 16.32
CA LYS A 285 4.04 -13.40 15.31
C LYS A 285 2.61 -13.34 15.89
N GLN A 286 2.44 -13.60 17.17
CA GLN A 286 1.13 -13.54 17.81
C GLN A 286 0.60 -12.10 17.88
N GLY A 287 1.46 -11.12 18.16
CA GLY A 287 1.09 -9.71 18.13
C GLY A 287 0.63 -9.26 16.74
N LEU A 288 1.33 -9.72 15.69
CA LEU A 288 0.91 -9.47 14.31
C LEU A 288 -0.44 -10.13 13.98
N GLN A 289 -0.70 -11.34 14.48
CA GLN A 289 -2.00 -12.01 14.37
C GLN A 289 -3.12 -11.18 15.01
N PHE A 290 -2.91 -10.68 16.23
CA PHE A 290 -3.91 -9.85 16.92
C PHE A 290 -4.17 -8.54 16.16
N MET A 291 -3.13 -7.91 15.64
CA MET A 291 -3.27 -6.74 14.78
C MET A 291 -4.21 -7.02 13.61
N TRP A 292 -3.96 -8.09 12.86
CA TRP A 292 -4.79 -8.46 11.71
C TRP A 292 -6.21 -8.83 12.09
N SER A 293 -6.39 -9.63 13.14
CA SER A 293 -7.73 -10.05 13.61
C SER A 293 -8.59 -8.84 13.96
N ARG A 294 -7.99 -7.85 14.62
CA ARG A 294 -8.65 -6.60 14.98
C ARG A 294 -9.02 -5.77 13.75
N LEU A 295 -8.10 -5.60 12.81
CA LEU A 295 -8.36 -4.88 11.58
C LEU A 295 -9.47 -5.57 10.77
N GLN A 296 -9.47 -6.89 10.69
CA GLN A 296 -10.51 -7.65 10.02
C GLN A 296 -11.88 -7.49 10.68
N LEU A 297 -11.95 -7.40 12.00
CA LEU A 297 -13.23 -7.21 12.71
C LEU A 297 -13.94 -5.94 12.26
N THR A 298 -13.22 -4.84 12.12
CA THR A 298 -13.77 -3.52 11.78
C THR A 298 -13.69 -3.17 10.29
N GLY A 299 -13.07 -4.02 9.48
CA GLY A 299 -12.97 -3.82 8.03
C GLY A 299 -14.27 -4.03 7.25
N PHE A 300 -15.28 -4.63 7.88
CA PHE A 300 -16.61 -4.89 7.33
C PHE A 300 -17.69 -4.34 8.27
N THR A 301 -18.89 -4.08 7.74
CA THR A 301 -20.03 -3.66 8.57
C THR A 301 -20.42 -4.76 9.57
N PHE A 302 -20.99 -4.37 10.71
CA PHE A 302 -21.44 -5.34 11.72
C PHE A 302 -22.49 -6.35 11.20
N PRO A 303 -23.46 -5.99 10.34
CA PRO A 303 -24.34 -6.99 9.73
C PRO A 303 -23.59 -8.07 8.95
N VAL A 304 -22.56 -7.71 8.18
CA VAL A 304 -21.72 -8.68 7.47
C VAL A 304 -20.95 -9.58 8.46
N ARG A 305 -20.44 -9.00 9.55
CA ARG A 305 -19.75 -9.76 10.58
C ARG A 305 -20.68 -10.73 11.32
N SER A 306 -21.90 -10.29 11.65
CA SER A 306 -22.90 -11.15 12.28
C SER A 306 -23.30 -12.34 11.41
N ALA A 307 -23.28 -12.19 10.09
CA ALA A 307 -23.56 -13.25 9.13
C ALA A 307 -22.33 -14.09 8.73
N THR A 308 -21.13 -13.79 9.27
CA THR A 308 -19.90 -14.48 8.90
C THR A 308 -19.90 -15.89 9.48
N PRO A 309 -19.71 -16.96 8.66
CA PRO A 309 -19.63 -18.33 9.15
C PRO A 309 -18.48 -18.54 10.13
N TRP A 310 -18.69 -19.46 11.08
CA TRP A 310 -17.70 -19.70 12.16
C TRP A 310 -16.33 -20.13 11.63
N ASP A 311 -16.28 -20.98 10.63
CA ASP A 311 -15.03 -21.43 10.00
C ASP A 311 -14.22 -20.28 9.39
N ARG A 312 -14.91 -19.27 8.88
CA ARG A 312 -14.26 -18.03 8.42
C ARG A 312 -13.76 -17.17 9.58
N ILE A 313 -14.52 -17.08 10.67
CA ILE A 313 -14.07 -16.38 11.89
C ILE A 313 -12.80 -17.03 12.43
N GLU A 314 -12.76 -18.37 12.50
CA GLU A 314 -11.56 -19.08 12.93
C GLU A 314 -10.35 -18.76 12.04
N ARG A 315 -10.52 -18.72 10.72
CA ARG A 315 -9.43 -18.34 9.79
C ARG A 315 -8.94 -16.92 10.00
N GLU A 316 -9.83 -15.99 10.30
CA GLU A 316 -9.50 -14.58 10.51
C GLU A 316 -8.88 -14.32 11.88
N VAL A 317 -9.33 -14.99 12.93
CA VAL A 317 -8.83 -14.85 14.31
C VAL A 317 -7.51 -15.60 14.48
N PHE A 318 -7.40 -16.81 13.93
CA PHE A 318 -6.19 -17.61 13.96
C PHE A 318 -5.36 -17.45 12.68
N TYR A 319 -5.27 -16.24 12.21
CA TYR A 319 -4.63 -15.84 10.97
C TYR A 319 -3.19 -16.37 10.84
N TRP A 320 -2.48 -16.42 11.94
CA TRP A 320 -1.10 -16.87 12.00
C TRP A 320 -0.95 -18.36 12.25
N GLU A 321 -1.83 -18.91 13.05
CA GLU A 321 -1.90 -20.31 13.37
C GLU A 321 -2.96 -20.98 12.48
N PRO A 322 -2.59 -21.74 11.45
CA PRO A 322 -3.56 -22.31 10.52
C PRO A 322 -4.53 -23.23 11.25
N LYS A 323 -5.80 -22.89 11.20
CA LYS A 323 -6.92 -23.76 11.57
C LYS A 323 -7.88 -23.86 10.41
N GLY A 324 -8.49 -25.01 10.22
CA GLY A 324 -9.45 -25.24 9.14
C GLY A 324 -8.86 -25.15 7.73
N ASN A 325 -9.62 -24.60 6.79
CA ASN A 325 -9.35 -24.63 5.35
C ASN A 325 -8.63 -23.37 4.82
N GLN A 326 -7.67 -22.82 5.54
CA GLN A 326 -6.89 -21.71 5.02
C GLN A 326 -6.07 -22.14 3.80
N SER A 327 -6.02 -21.27 2.77
CA SER A 327 -5.19 -21.56 1.60
C SER A 327 -3.70 -21.54 1.96
N ALA A 328 -2.91 -22.42 1.37
CA ALA A 328 -1.47 -22.46 1.58
C ALA A 328 -0.78 -21.12 1.21
N ALA A 329 -1.27 -20.45 0.16
CA ALA A 329 -0.75 -19.14 -0.26
C ALA A 329 -1.00 -18.05 0.80
N TRP A 330 -2.20 -18.04 1.41
CA TRP A 330 -2.52 -17.12 2.50
C TRP A 330 -1.64 -17.33 3.72
N ILE A 331 -1.48 -18.59 4.13
CA ILE A 331 -0.62 -18.97 5.25
C ILE A 331 0.83 -18.55 4.97
N ALA A 332 1.34 -18.82 3.76
CA ALA A 332 2.71 -18.47 3.39
C ALA A 332 2.94 -16.96 3.46
N ARG A 333 2.00 -16.15 2.93
CA ARG A 333 2.08 -14.69 3.00
C ARG A 333 2.19 -14.19 4.44
N VAL A 334 1.27 -14.59 5.29
CA VAL A 334 1.21 -14.13 6.69
C VAL A 334 2.44 -14.55 7.47
N LYS A 335 2.92 -15.78 7.27
CA LYS A 335 4.16 -16.25 7.91
C LYS A 335 5.39 -15.43 7.51
N ASN A 336 5.38 -14.86 6.32
CA ASN A 336 6.48 -14.07 5.78
C ASN A 336 6.39 -12.57 6.13
N GLU A 337 5.27 -12.10 6.65
CA GLU A 337 5.15 -10.73 7.15
C GLU A 337 6.00 -10.56 8.43
N ASP A 338 6.66 -9.42 8.55
CA ASP A 338 7.51 -9.12 9.69
C ASP A 338 6.84 -8.13 10.64
N PRO A 339 6.74 -8.42 11.94
CA PRO A 339 6.09 -7.54 12.91
C PRO A 339 6.69 -6.14 12.99
N VAL A 340 8.02 -5.99 12.84
CA VAL A 340 8.65 -4.66 12.92
C VAL A 340 8.31 -3.80 11.71
N ASP A 341 8.15 -4.40 10.51
CA ASP A 341 7.74 -3.68 9.32
C ASP A 341 6.34 -3.09 9.50
N PHE A 342 5.42 -3.86 10.05
CA PHE A 342 4.06 -3.40 10.36
C PHE A 342 4.01 -2.44 11.56
N TRP A 343 4.91 -2.58 12.53
CA TRP A 343 5.03 -1.60 13.60
C TRP A 343 5.37 -0.21 13.06
N TYR A 344 6.39 -0.11 12.18
CA TYR A 344 6.75 1.15 11.52
C TYR A 344 5.66 1.64 10.56
N ARG A 345 4.94 0.74 9.91
CA ARG A 345 3.81 1.10 9.05
C ARG A 345 2.69 1.77 9.85
N ASN A 346 2.40 1.29 11.06
CA ASN A 346 1.44 1.92 11.96
C ASN A 346 1.97 3.27 12.47
N ASP A 347 3.25 3.33 12.85
CA ASP A 347 3.92 4.56 13.28
C ASP A 347 3.81 5.67 12.22
N SER A 348 3.99 5.33 10.95
CA SER A 348 3.89 6.29 9.83
C SER A 348 2.49 6.89 9.64
N GLY A 349 1.46 6.17 10.07
CA GLY A 349 0.06 6.63 10.00
C GLY A 349 -0.38 7.41 11.23
N PHE A 350 0.25 7.19 12.37
CA PHE A 350 -0.10 7.86 13.62
C PHE A 350 0.45 9.29 13.66
N ASN A 351 -0.34 10.24 14.18
CA ASN A 351 -0.01 11.67 14.19
C ASN A 351 0.16 12.34 12.80
N TYR A 352 -0.40 11.75 11.77
CA TYR A 352 -0.46 12.36 10.45
C TYR A 352 -1.58 13.42 10.41
N ASN A 353 -1.28 14.63 9.95
CA ASN A 353 -2.27 15.67 9.71
C ASN A 353 -1.78 16.69 8.69
N ILE A 354 -2.51 16.84 7.58
CA ILE A 354 -2.27 17.84 6.54
C ILE A 354 -3.46 18.79 6.33
N ASN A 355 -4.42 18.82 7.25
CA ASN A 355 -5.65 19.62 7.08
C ASN A 355 -5.37 21.10 6.84
N LYS A 356 -4.34 21.67 7.53
CA LYS A 356 -3.90 23.06 7.32
C LYS A 356 -3.33 23.32 5.93
N ASP A 357 -2.82 22.27 5.27
CA ASP A 357 -2.11 22.38 4.00
C ASP A 357 -3.02 22.10 2.78
N LEU A 358 -4.28 21.69 2.98
CA LEU A 358 -5.20 21.34 1.89
C LEU A 358 -5.43 22.49 0.90
N LYS A 359 -5.39 23.74 1.36
CA LYS A 359 -5.52 24.95 0.50
C LYS A 359 -4.36 25.11 -0.50
N ARG A 360 -3.25 24.40 -0.29
CA ARG A 360 -2.11 24.38 -1.23
C ARG A 360 -2.43 23.60 -2.50
N ILE A 361 -3.43 22.69 -2.46
CA ILE A 361 -3.77 21.84 -3.59
C ILE A 361 -4.34 22.68 -4.73
N LYS A 362 -3.63 22.66 -5.87
CA LYS A 362 -4.01 23.32 -7.14
C LYS A 362 -4.44 22.32 -8.20
N ALA A 363 -4.34 21.03 -7.88
CA ALA A 363 -4.78 19.95 -8.75
C ALA A 363 -6.31 19.85 -8.80
N ARG A 364 -6.87 19.47 -9.97
CA ARG A 364 -8.25 19.00 -10.01
C ARG A 364 -8.40 17.85 -9.01
N THR A 365 -9.47 17.87 -8.21
CA THR A 365 -9.61 16.91 -7.12
C THR A 365 -10.97 16.22 -7.19
N LEU A 366 -10.96 14.88 -7.27
CA LEU A 366 -12.12 14.02 -7.09
C LEU A 366 -11.90 13.15 -5.86
N VAL A 367 -12.63 13.39 -4.81
CA VAL A 367 -12.60 12.56 -3.60
C VAL A 367 -13.66 11.49 -3.70
N VAL A 368 -13.26 10.23 -3.62
CA VAL A 368 -14.16 9.08 -3.63
C VAL A 368 -14.13 8.40 -2.27
N HIS A 369 -15.30 8.05 -1.72
CA HIS A 369 -15.37 7.38 -0.43
C HIS A 369 -16.49 6.34 -0.36
N VAL A 370 -16.46 5.51 0.70
CA VAL A 370 -17.49 4.52 1.02
C VAL A 370 -18.24 4.98 2.27
N ASP A 371 -19.58 5.16 2.16
CA ASP A 371 -20.39 5.69 3.26
C ASP A 371 -20.39 4.81 4.51
N THR A 372 -20.16 3.51 4.32
CA THR A 372 -20.14 2.50 5.38
C THR A 372 -18.74 2.21 5.93
N ASP A 373 -17.74 2.98 5.53
CA ASP A 373 -16.36 2.79 6.00
C ASP A 373 -16.26 3.03 7.53
N MET A 374 -15.70 2.05 8.23
CA MET A 374 -15.57 2.09 9.68
C MET A 374 -14.12 2.36 10.14
N TRP A 375 -13.16 2.41 9.20
CA TRP A 375 -11.77 2.76 9.51
C TRP A 375 -11.48 4.22 9.22
N LEU A 376 -11.94 4.71 8.07
CA LEU A 376 -11.72 6.06 7.60
C LEU A 376 -13.10 6.68 7.34
N ILE A 377 -13.50 7.57 8.23
CA ILE A 377 -14.88 8.05 8.27
C ILE A 377 -15.19 8.97 7.10
N VAL A 378 -16.28 8.67 6.39
CA VAL A 378 -16.72 9.40 5.20
C VAL A 378 -16.91 10.91 5.44
N ASP A 379 -17.37 11.31 6.63
CA ASP A 379 -17.53 12.73 6.95
C ASP A 379 -16.23 13.51 7.03
N ASN A 380 -15.13 12.85 7.45
CA ASN A 380 -13.81 13.48 7.42
C ASN A 380 -13.33 13.68 5.98
N ALA A 381 -13.54 12.71 5.10
CA ALA A 381 -13.25 12.86 3.67
C ALA A 381 -14.09 13.98 3.03
N ARG A 382 -15.37 14.11 3.40
CA ARG A 382 -16.24 15.17 2.95
C ARG A 382 -15.78 16.57 3.43
N LYS A 383 -15.32 16.66 4.68
CA LYS A 383 -14.72 17.90 5.21
C LYS A 383 -13.44 18.27 4.45
N SER A 384 -12.58 17.29 4.18
CA SER A 384 -11.35 17.49 3.42
C SER A 384 -11.62 17.94 1.99
N ALA A 385 -12.61 17.36 1.32
CA ALA A 385 -13.03 17.80 -0.01
C ALA A 385 -13.49 19.28 -0.02
N LYS A 386 -14.27 19.68 0.99
CA LYS A 386 -14.72 21.08 1.14
C LYS A 386 -13.57 22.09 1.38
N ALA A 387 -12.44 21.63 1.88
CA ALA A 387 -11.28 22.47 2.15
C ALA A 387 -10.40 22.70 0.90
N VAL A 388 -10.68 22.02 -0.22
CA VAL A 388 -9.96 22.15 -1.49
C VAL A 388 -10.84 22.84 -2.53
N ASP A 389 -10.34 23.92 -3.11
CA ASP A 389 -11.08 24.71 -4.09
C ASP A 389 -11.45 23.85 -5.32
N GLY A 390 -12.74 23.84 -5.67
CA GLY A 390 -13.24 23.13 -6.84
C GLY A 390 -13.23 21.59 -6.73
N ALA A 391 -12.94 21.02 -5.56
CA ALA A 391 -12.99 19.58 -5.36
C ALA A 391 -14.43 19.04 -5.49
N VAL A 392 -14.54 17.86 -6.08
CA VAL A 392 -15.77 17.10 -6.18
C VAL A 392 -15.70 15.93 -5.22
N PHE A 393 -16.80 15.66 -4.54
CA PHE A 393 -16.97 14.53 -3.63
C PHE A 393 -17.97 13.53 -4.23
N ALA A 394 -17.60 12.25 -4.23
CA ALA A 394 -18.47 11.15 -4.64
C ALA A 394 -18.40 10.02 -3.61
N SER A 395 -19.54 9.45 -3.25
CA SER A 395 -19.57 8.31 -2.33
C SER A 395 -20.60 7.27 -2.75
N PHE A 396 -20.48 6.09 -2.19
CA PHE A 396 -21.43 5.00 -2.35
C PHE A 396 -21.45 4.12 -1.10
N SER A 397 -22.55 3.39 -0.90
CA SER A 397 -22.72 2.45 0.20
C SER A 397 -22.41 1.03 -0.26
N ASP A 398 -21.62 0.29 0.53
CA ASP A 398 -21.34 -1.14 0.28
C ASP A 398 -21.17 -1.86 1.64
N PRO A 399 -21.78 -3.03 1.85
CA PRO A 399 -21.71 -3.73 3.12
C PRO A 399 -20.31 -4.24 3.46
N THR A 400 -19.38 -4.29 2.50
CA THR A 400 -17.97 -4.62 2.74
C THR A 400 -17.15 -3.46 3.28
N ALA A 401 -17.80 -2.34 3.62
CA ALA A 401 -17.22 -1.18 4.32
C ALA A 401 -15.88 -0.73 3.72
N HIS A 402 -14.81 -0.67 4.52
CA HIS A 402 -13.50 -0.22 4.02
C HIS A 402 -12.99 -1.01 2.80
N TYR A 403 -13.27 -2.32 2.73
CA TYR A 403 -12.83 -3.13 1.58
C TYR A 403 -13.52 -2.77 0.26
N ALA A 404 -14.63 -2.03 0.31
CA ALA A 404 -15.30 -1.54 -0.90
C ALA A 404 -14.50 -0.47 -1.66
N VAL A 405 -13.45 0.12 -1.07
CA VAL A 405 -12.58 1.08 -1.77
C VAL A 405 -11.96 0.47 -3.05
N PHE A 406 -11.72 -0.84 -3.06
CA PHE A 406 -11.21 -1.53 -4.24
C PHE A 406 -12.24 -1.65 -5.37
N LYS A 407 -13.54 -1.63 -5.03
CA LYS A 407 -14.65 -1.67 -6.00
C LYS A 407 -15.00 -0.28 -6.56
N ALA A 408 -14.62 0.78 -5.86
CA ALA A 408 -15.03 2.14 -6.18
C ALA A 408 -14.83 2.52 -7.64
N PRO A 409 -13.69 2.19 -8.31
CA PRO A 409 -13.51 2.53 -9.72
C PRO A 409 -14.48 1.83 -10.68
N ASN A 410 -15.03 0.68 -10.30
CA ASN A 410 -16.05 0.00 -11.09
C ASN A 410 -17.45 0.49 -10.77
N VAL A 411 -17.76 0.78 -9.49
CA VAL A 411 -19.05 1.35 -9.06
C VAL A 411 -19.27 2.75 -9.65
N LEU A 412 -18.23 3.56 -9.68
CA LEU A 412 -18.24 4.94 -10.19
C LEU A 412 -17.53 5.09 -11.54
N LYS A 413 -17.57 4.06 -12.37
CA LYS A 413 -16.76 3.92 -13.59
C LYS A 413 -16.81 5.16 -14.48
N ASP A 414 -17.99 5.65 -14.80
CA ASP A 414 -18.17 6.77 -15.74
C ASP A 414 -17.69 8.10 -15.13
N THR A 415 -17.92 8.29 -13.84
CA THR A 415 -17.42 9.45 -13.08
C THR A 415 -15.89 9.45 -13.06
N ILE A 416 -15.28 8.33 -12.74
CA ILE A 416 -13.82 8.18 -12.67
C ILE A 416 -13.20 8.32 -14.06
N LYS A 417 -13.79 7.67 -15.08
CA LYS A 417 -13.30 7.79 -16.44
C LYS A 417 -13.34 9.24 -16.94
N SER A 418 -14.47 9.93 -16.71
CA SER A 418 -14.61 11.34 -17.12
C SER A 418 -13.62 12.25 -16.40
N PHE A 419 -13.37 11.97 -15.12
CA PHE A 419 -12.36 12.71 -14.33
C PHE A 419 -10.94 12.47 -14.86
N VAL A 420 -10.55 11.22 -15.08
CA VAL A 420 -9.23 10.85 -15.61
C VAL A 420 -9.02 11.45 -17.00
N ASP A 421 -10.03 11.37 -17.86
CA ASP A 421 -9.99 11.89 -19.24
C ASP A 421 -10.08 13.43 -19.34
N ASN A 422 -10.25 14.12 -18.21
CA ASN A 422 -10.46 15.56 -18.12
C ASN A 422 -11.66 16.05 -18.94
N THR A 423 -12.68 15.21 -19.05
CA THR A 423 -13.98 15.52 -19.70
C THR A 423 -15.08 15.73 -18.66
N PHE A 424 -14.69 15.75 -17.40
CA PHE A 424 -15.57 15.92 -16.27
C PHE A 424 -16.18 17.33 -16.28
N THR A 425 -17.46 17.41 -16.62
CA THR A 425 -18.24 18.64 -16.46
C THR A 425 -18.94 18.57 -15.11
N THR A 426 -19.01 19.69 -14.39
CA THR A 426 -19.72 19.82 -13.10
C THR A 426 -21.23 19.52 -13.19
N SER A 427 -21.75 19.37 -14.39
CA SER A 427 -23.09 18.86 -14.71
C SER A 427 -23.02 17.34 -14.94
N LEU A 428 -23.00 16.54 -13.86
CA LEU A 428 -23.23 15.11 -13.99
C LEU A 428 -24.68 14.89 -14.49
N PRO A 429 -24.89 13.94 -15.42
CA PRO A 429 -26.24 13.47 -15.68
C PRO A 429 -26.78 12.97 -14.34
N GLY A 430 -27.91 13.52 -13.90
CA GLY A 430 -28.51 13.21 -12.61
C GLY A 430 -28.59 11.70 -12.43
N ILE A 431 -28.03 11.19 -11.33
CA ILE A 431 -28.42 9.89 -10.82
C ILE A 431 -29.85 10.11 -10.30
N ALA A 432 -30.82 9.92 -11.18
CA ALA A 432 -32.23 9.91 -10.81
C ALA A 432 -32.41 8.83 -9.76
N GLY A 433 -33.00 9.15 -8.64
CA GLY A 433 -33.25 8.27 -7.53
C GLY A 433 -33.78 6.92 -8.00
N ALA A 434 -32.98 5.85 -7.81
CA ALA A 434 -33.45 4.51 -8.03
C ALA A 434 -34.43 4.16 -6.93
N SER A 435 -35.69 3.97 -7.33
CA SER A 435 -36.75 3.41 -6.52
C SER A 435 -36.35 2.02 -6.02
N SER A 436 -36.73 1.75 -4.77
CA SER A 436 -36.63 0.50 -4.02
C SER A 436 -36.80 -0.76 -4.87
N GLY A 437 -35.78 -1.60 -4.93
CA GLY A 437 -35.87 -2.95 -5.47
C GLY A 437 -34.51 -3.56 -5.82
N GLY A 438 -33.90 -4.29 -4.88
CA GLY A 438 -32.73 -5.13 -5.13
C GLY A 438 -31.40 -4.47 -4.82
N GLY A 439 -30.64 -5.02 -3.85
CA GLY A 439 -29.37 -4.59 -3.26
C GLY A 439 -28.24 -4.08 -4.15
N GLY A 440 -28.47 -2.99 -4.86
CA GLY A 440 -27.47 -2.27 -5.64
C GLY A 440 -26.93 -1.07 -4.84
N ALA A 441 -25.62 -0.85 -4.91
CA ALA A 441 -24.97 0.30 -4.30
C ALA A 441 -25.56 1.60 -4.84
N GLN A 442 -26.07 2.47 -3.95
CA GLN A 442 -26.47 3.83 -4.28
C GLN A 442 -25.25 4.74 -4.21
N ALA A 443 -24.93 5.42 -5.31
CA ALA A 443 -23.83 6.39 -5.36
C ALA A 443 -24.40 7.82 -5.33
N ALA A 444 -23.77 8.68 -4.53
CA ALA A 444 -24.07 10.11 -4.46
C ALA A 444 -22.85 10.94 -4.91
N VAL A 445 -23.09 12.02 -5.64
CA VAL A 445 -22.05 12.97 -6.03
C VAL A 445 -22.46 14.37 -5.59
N GLU A 446 -21.62 15.00 -4.78
CA GLU A 446 -21.85 16.33 -4.24
C GLU A 446 -21.08 17.38 -5.04
N LYS A 447 -21.75 18.49 -5.37
CA LYS A 447 -21.14 19.62 -6.09
C LYS A 447 -20.30 20.49 -5.14
N PRO A 448 -19.27 21.18 -5.67
CA PRO A 448 -18.52 22.16 -4.88
C PRO A 448 -19.42 23.25 -4.31
N ALA A 449 -19.23 23.59 -3.05
CA ALA A 449 -19.85 24.75 -2.45
C ALA A 449 -19.22 26.02 -3.09
N GLY A 450 -19.97 26.75 -3.93
CA GLY A 450 -19.52 28.07 -4.39
C GLY A 450 -19.71 28.43 -5.87
N LEU A 451 -20.35 27.60 -6.68
CA LEU A 451 -20.76 27.99 -8.04
C LEU A 451 -22.28 28.19 -8.12
N ALA A 452 -22.79 29.21 -7.39
CA ALA A 452 -24.04 29.88 -7.72
C ALA A 452 -23.66 31.16 -8.47
N LYS A 453 -23.64 31.09 -9.73
CA LYS A 453 -24.00 31.92 -10.89
C LYS A 453 -23.11 31.65 -12.07
#